data_7ab63a208099f5ae307934cff9a6f300
#
_entry.id   7ab63a208099f5ae307934cff9a6f300
#
_cell.length_a   1.000
_cell.length_b   1.000
_cell.length_c   1.000
_cell.angle_alpha   90.00
_cell.angle_beta   90.00
_cell.angle_gamma   90.00
#
_symmetry.space_group_name_H-M   'P 1'
#
loop_
_entity.id
_entity.type
_entity.pdbx_description
1 polymer ?
#
loop_
_entity_poly.entity_id
_entity_poly.type
_entity_poly.pdbx_seq_one_letter_code
_entity_poly.pdbx_strand_id
1 'polypeptide(L)'
;FRSDNPLAMNLYWETSIYWGLLFLKQGGEKDLSDIPLMHEGMRRCIELARTKDWCRLYGQLRDFRQISVGNALEKLAGSILPSADEEQIPFVWRIYRDRPQVCYSLASRLLHEIYVGGFREDSYLPSYEKLSEQFGVSVSTVRRTVKTLNQLGAAQSINGKGTRIFGIGEPCRVPDLKSPSVRRNLAYFFQAFELLAYSCEAVMRDTLDAAAPGEKRKLLSQLQEAIETGNTDLTLWQCLLFMANHSRLHGVRTVYKNIYGLFLWGYPLKASLVNGPEPIPSILHFTKSTVKHLRENDTEGCVNALKTVVAQRFSTAEGYLLRCGLQPEELRLTPSIRLLITDENT
;
A
#
# COMPACT_ATOMS: atom_id res chain seq x y z
N PHE A 1 8.65 15.41 -9.83
CA PHE A 1 8.21 14.04 -9.65
C PHE A 1 8.30 13.30 -10.96
N ARG A 2 9.07 12.22 -10.98
CA ARG A 2 9.27 11.38 -12.17
C ARG A 2 8.21 10.30 -12.31
N SER A 3 7.46 10.03 -11.25
CA SER A 3 6.38 9.06 -11.28
C SER A 3 5.05 9.79 -11.44
N ASP A 4 4.32 9.44 -12.51
CA ASP A 4 2.92 9.85 -12.71
C ASP A 4 1.99 9.01 -11.83
N ASN A 5 2.41 8.67 -10.61
CA ASN A 5 1.64 7.84 -9.69
C ASN A 5 0.70 8.72 -8.84
N PRO A 6 -0.60 8.73 -9.13
CA PRO A 6 -1.57 9.54 -8.40
C PRO A 6 -1.69 9.18 -6.93
N LEU A 7 -1.48 7.89 -6.57
CA LEU A 7 -1.52 7.45 -5.18
C LEU A 7 -0.35 8.01 -4.38
N ALA A 8 0.86 8.05 -4.97
CA ALA A 8 2.02 8.68 -4.37
C ALA A 8 1.83 10.20 -4.21
N MET A 9 1.22 10.86 -5.18
CA MET A 9 0.85 12.27 -5.11
C MET A 9 -0.17 12.53 -3.99
N ASN A 10 -1.16 11.66 -3.86
CA ASN A 10 -2.14 11.73 -2.76
C ASN A 10 -1.46 11.61 -1.40
N LEU A 11 -0.56 10.64 -1.25
CA LEU A 11 0.20 10.45 -0.01
C LEU A 11 1.03 11.68 0.33
N TYR A 12 1.71 12.25 -0.66
CA TYR A 12 2.48 13.49 -0.49
C TYR A 12 1.63 14.65 0.03
N TRP A 13 0.45 14.86 -0.57
CA TRP A 13 -0.47 15.90 -0.13
C TRP A 13 -1.04 15.67 1.27
N GLU A 14 -1.44 14.43 1.60
CA GLU A 14 -1.92 14.11 2.95
C GLU A 14 -0.83 14.36 4.00
N THR A 15 0.40 13.96 3.69
CA THR A 15 1.55 14.21 4.57
C THR A 15 1.83 15.69 4.70
N SER A 16 1.79 16.46 3.59
CA SER A 16 2.04 17.91 3.59
C SER A 16 0.98 18.68 4.37
N ILE A 17 -0.31 18.30 4.25
CA ILE A 17 -1.40 18.89 5.04
C ILE A 17 -1.21 18.58 6.53
N TYR A 18 -0.88 17.35 6.87
CA TYR A 18 -0.63 16.94 8.25
C TYR A 18 0.51 17.73 8.89
N TRP A 19 1.62 17.90 8.18
CA TRP A 19 2.74 18.74 8.61
C TRP A 19 2.36 20.23 8.68
N GLY A 20 1.61 20.73 7.70
CA GLY A 20 1.15 22.13 7.68
C GLY A 20 0.28 22.48 8.88
N LEU A 21 -0.57 21.55 9.34
CA LEU A 21 -1.37 21.73 10.55
C LEU A 21 -0.52 21.86 11.81
N LEU A 22 0.62 21.16 11.91
CA LEU A 22 1.56 21.29 13.01
C LEU A 22 2.15 22.70 13.06
N PHE A 23 2.52 23.27 11.92
CA PHE A 23 3.07 24.64 11.85
C PHE A 23 2.01 25.73 12.14
N LEU A 24 0.75 25.50 11.75
CA LEU A 24 -0.33 26.47 12.01
C LEU A 24 -0.77 26.53 13.47
N LYS A 25 -0.66 25.43 14.22
CA LYS A 25 -1.02 25.37 15.63
C LYS A 25 -0.03 26.12 16.55
N GLN A 26 1.19 26.34 16.13
CA GLN A 26 2.22 26.94 16.97
C GLN A 26 2.17 28.46 17.09
N GLY A 27 1.18 29.16 16.49
CA GLY A 27 0.79 30.56 16.82
C GLY A 27 1.88 31.58 17.16
N GLY A 28 3.16 31.27 16.97
CA GLY A 28 4.28 32.12 17.21
C GLY A 28 4.55 33.07 16.03
N GLU A 29 5.26 34.14 16.25
CA GLU A 29 5.75 35.03 15.20
C GLU A 29 6.36 34.19 14.07
N LYS A 30 5.86 34.42 12.85
CA LYS A 30 6.34 33.72 11.66
C LYS A 30 7.80 34.04 11.48
N ASP A 31 8.68 33.13 11.88
CA ASP A 31 10.09 33.21 11.54
C ASP A 31 10.22 32.95 10.03
N LEU A 32 10.28 34.04 9.29
CA LEU A 32 10.39 34.05 7.83
C LEU A 32 11.84 33.98 7.37
N SER A 33 12.81 33.79 8.28
CA SER A 33 14.23 33.76 7.96
C SER A 33 14.63 32.66 7.00
N ASP A 34 13.90 31.52 6.97
CA ASP A 34 14.14 30.39 6.09
C ASP A 34 13.58 30.57 4.66
N ILE A 35 12.71 31.55 4.44
CA ILE A 35 12.05 31.74 3.13
C ILE A 35 13.04 31.99 1.99
N PRO A 36 14.06 32.86 2.14
CA PRO A 36 15.05 33.06 1.08
C PRO A 36 15.82 31.79 0.73
N LEU A 37 16.18 30.99 1.73
CA LEU A 37 16.88 29.71 1.53
C LEU A 37 15.98 28.68 0.81
N MET A 38 14.71 28.61 1.21
CA MET A 38 13.73 27.75 0.56
C MET A 38 13.48 28.16 -0.88
N HIS A 39 13.35 29.44 -1.15
CA HIS A 39 13.15 30.00 -2.48
C HIS A 39 14.33 29.68 -3.42
N GLU A 40 15.56 29.90 -2.95
CA GLU A 40 16.77 29.58 -3.71
C GLU A 40 16.90 28.08 -3.98
N GLY A 41 16.66 27.26 -2.97
CA GLY A 41 16.67 25.79 -3.11
C GLY A 41 15.63 25.30 -4.13
N MET A 42 14.41 25.83 -4.09
CA MET A 42 13.37 25.51 -5.07
C MET A 42 13.74 25.97 -6.49
N ARG A 43 14.25 27.18 -6.64
CA ARG A 43 14.69 27.71 -7.94
C ARG A 43 15.74 26.78 -8.56
N ARG A 44 16.72 26.34 -7.77
CA ARG A 44 17.77 25.42 -8.21
C ARG A 44 17.21 24.05 -8.61
N CYS A 45 16.26 23.52 -7.84
CA CYS A 45 15.58 22.28 -8.20
C CYS A 45 14.81 22.39 -9.52
N ILE A 46 14.14 23.52 -9.77
CA ILE A 46 13.44 23.77 -11.03
C ILE A 46 14.41 23.82 -12.21
N GLU A 47 15.56 24.49 -12.07
CA GLU A 47 16.60 24.54 -13.10
C GLU A 47 17.16 23.15 -13.43
N LEU A 48 17.47 22.35 -12.41
CA LEU A 48 17.95 20.98 -12.57
C LEU A 48 16.89 20.07 -13.22
N ALA A 49 15.63 20.28 -12.88
CA ALA A 49 14.52 19.56 -13.53
C ALA A 49 14.38 19.94 -15.03
N ARG A 50 14.50 21.23 -15.37
CA ARG A 50 14.46 21.71 -16.77
C ARG A 50 15.61 21.16 -17.61
N THR A 51 16.81 21.07 -17.05
CA THR A 51 17.98 20.50 -17.71
C THR A 51 18.00 18.97 -17.68
N LYS A 52 17.01 18.34 -17.05
CA LYS A 52 16.90 16.88 -16.87
C LYS A 52 18.11 16.25 -16.15
N ASP A 53 18.84 17.03 -15.37
CA ASP A 53 19.93 16.52 -14.51
C ASP A 53 19.33 15.90 -13.23
N TRP A 54 18.79 14.71 -13.40
CA TRP A 54 18.09 14.01 -12.34
C TRP A 54 18.99 13.62 -11.18
N CYS A 55 20.25 13.31 -11.46
CA CYS A 55 21.21 12.90 -10.41
C CYS A 55 21.47 14.05 -9.43
N ARG A 56 21.76 15.25 -9.96
CA ARG A 56 21.95 16.44 -9.13
C ARG A 56 20.66 16.90 -8.47
N LEU A 57 19.52 16.77 -9.17
CA LEU A 57 18.22 17.11 -8.60
C LEU A 57 17.92 16.24 -7.38
N TYR A 58 18.14 14.93 -7.42
CA TYR A 58 17.95 14.07 -6.26
C TYR A 58 18.90 14.38 -5.10
N GLY A 59 20.17 14.68 -5.40
CA GLY A 59 21.12 15.16 -4.40
C GLY A 59 20.61 16.43 -3.71
N GLN A 60 20.23 17.43 -4.49
CA GLN A 60 19.73 18.72 -3.99
C GLN A 60 18.46 18.57 -3.16
N LEU A 61 17.50 17.74 -3.59
CA LEU A 61 16.25 17.47 -2.85
C LEU A 61 16.53 16.74 -1.53
N ARG A 62 17.48 15.80 -1.51
CA ARG A 62 17.89 15.10 -0.29
C ARG A 62 18.52 16.06 0.71
N ASP A 63 19.45 16.90 0.26
CA ASP A 63 20.16 17.86 1.11
C ASP A 63 19.19 18.92 1.65
N PHE A 64 18.30 19.43 0.79
CA PHE A 64 17.24 20.36 1.19
C PHE A 64 16.31 19.73 2.24
N ARG A 65 15.93 18.45 2.06
CA ARG A 65 15.12 17.74 3.05
C ARG A 65 15.84 17.58 4.38
N GLN A 66 17.13 17.25 4.37
CA GLN A 66 17.91 17.10 5.61
C GLN A 66 17.99 18.40 6.38
N ILE A 67 18.28 19.51 5.70
CA ILE A 67 18.33 20.85 6.31
C ILE A 67 16.94 21.21 6.87
N SER A 68 15.89 21.05 6.07
CA SER A 68 14.51 21.40 6.45
C SER A 68 14.03 20.57 7.65
N VAL A 69 14.34 19.26 7.67
CA VAL A 69 14.02 18.39 8.81
C VAL A 69 14.82 18.76 10.05
N GLY A 70 16.12 19.06 9.91
CA GLY A 70 16.98 19.51 11.00
C GLY A 70 16.43 20.78 11.65
N ASN A 71 16.17 21.81 10.85
CA ASN A 71 15.57 23.07 11.33
C ASN A 71 14.20 22.87 11.99
N ALA A 72 13.35 22.01 11.40
CA ALA A 72 12.05 21.68 11.99
C ALA A 72 12.20 20.98 13.34
N LEU A 73 13.12 20.01 13.46
CA LEU A 73 13.37 19.30 14.71
C LEU A 73 13.93 20.24 15.79
N GLU A 74 14.83 21.14 15.46
CA GLU A 74 15.35 22.15 16.40
C GLU A 74 14.23 23.08 16.90
N LYS A 75 13.40 23.57 15.99
CA LYS A 75 12.24 24.42 16.35
C LYS A 75 11.19 23.66 17.19
N LEU A 76 11.01 22.37 16.94
CA LEU A 76 10.07 21.53 17.68
C LEU A 76 10.60 20.98 18.98
N ALA A 77 11.93 20.88 19.15
CA ALA A 77 12.55 20.27 20.32
C ALA A 77 12.13 20.93 21.65
N GLY A 78 11.88 22.25 21.64
CA GLY A 78 11.33 22.98 22.79
C GLY A 78 9.81 22.90 22.96
N SER A 79 9.10 22.37 21.96
CA SER A 79 7.62 22.35 21.90
C SER A 79 7.04 20.93 21.98
N ILE A 80 7.87 19.91 21.87
CA ILE A 80 7.48 18.52 22.07
C ILE A 80 7.42 18.25 23.57
N LEU A 81 6.26 18.51 24.14
CA LEU A 81 5.95 18.07 25.49
C LEU A 81 5.43 16.64 25.42
N PRO A 82 6.03 15.68 26.14
CA PRO A 82 5.40 14.38 26.32
C PRO A 82 4.19 14.57 27.22
N SER A 83 3.04 14.94 26.62
CA SER A 83 1.77 14.96 27.33
C SER A 83 1.21 13.54 27.31
N ALA A 84 1.14 12.92 28.50
CA ALA A 84 0.51 11.62 28.66
C ALA A 84 -1.02 11.69 28.53
N ASP A 85 -1.59 12.89 28.65
CA ASP A 85 -3.04 13.11 28.81
C ASP A 85 -3.72 13.75 27.60
N GLU A 86 -3.00 14.14 26.56
CA GLU A 86 -3.59 14.72 25.35
C GLU A 86 -3.77 13.65 24.25
N GLU A 87 -4.99 13.58 23.72
CA GLU A 87 -5.31 12.72 22.60
C GLU A 87 -4.48 13.14 21.37
N GLN A 88 -3.60 12.28 20.93
CA GLN A 88 -2.79 12.53 19.75
C GLN A 88 -3.62 12.35 18.48
N ILE A 89 -3.58 13.33 17.57
CA ILE A 89 -4.22 13.22 16.27
C ILE A 89 -3.39 12.26 15.41
N PRO A 90 -3.89 11.04 15.12
CA PRO A 90 -3.15 10.07 14.33
C PRO A 90 -3.05 10.52 12.88
N PHE A 91 -1.92 10.22 12.24
CA PHE A 91 -1.82 10.32 10.79
C PHE A 91 -2.79 9.32 10.14
N VAL A 92 -3.65 9.82 9.26
CA VAL A 92 -4.61 9.01 8.50
C VAL A 92 -4.40 9.25 7.01
N TRP A 93 -4.08 8.19 6.28
CA TRP A 93 -4.03 8.26 4.83
C TRP A 93 -5.40 7.91 4.22
N ARG A 94 -6.05 8.90 3.63
CA ARG A 94 -7.40 8.78 3.04
C ARG A 94 -7.33 8.58 1.54
N ILE A 95 -7.33 7.34 1.09
CA ILE A 95 -7.27 6.99 -0.34
C ILE A 95 -8.58 7.36 -1.06
N TYR A 96 -9.72 7.18 -0.40
CA TYR A 96 -11.06 7.44 -0.96
C TYR A 96 -11.67 8.70 -0.32
N ARG A 97 -11.19 9.88 -0.71
CA ARG A 97 -11.59 11.16 -0.08
C ARG A 97 -13.05 11.52 -0.28
N ASP A 98 -13.58 11.39 -1.49
CA ASP A 98 -14.87 11.98 -1.86
C ASP A 98 -16.08 11.22 -1.28
N ARG A 99 -15.90 9.98 -0.91
CA ARG A 99 -16.91 9.17 -0.19
C ARG A 99 -16.18 8.11 0.61
N PRO A 100 -16.28 8.09 1.94
CA PRO A 100 -15.78 6.98 2.75
C PRO A 100 -16.45 5.70 2.24
N GLN A 101 -15.77 4.96 1.42
CA GLN A 101 -16.33 3.76 0.80
C GLN A 101 -16.06 2.59 1.75
N VAL A 102 -16.81 2.55 2.85
CA VAL A 102 -16.75 1.47 3.85
C VAL A 102 -16.84 0.10 3.19
N CYS A 103 -17.59 -0.01 2.07
CA CYS A 103 -17.67 -1.26 1.32
C CYS A 103 -16.33 -1.69 0.70
N TYR A 104 -15.41 -0.78 0.35
CA TYR A 104 -14.10 -1.16 -0.19
C TYR A 104 -13.13 -1.58 0.92
N SER A 105 -13.16 -0.89 2.06
CA SER A 105 -12.40 -1.33 3.23
C SER A 105 -12.88 -2.68 3.73
N LEU A 106 -14.20 -2.91 3.75
CA LEU A 106 -14.77 -4.21 4.09
C LEU A 106 -14.42 -5.27 3.04
N ALA A 107 -14.40 -4.93 1.74
CA ALA A 107 -13.94 -5.85 0.69
C ALA A 107 -12.49 -6.27 0.91
N SER A 108 -11.58 -5.34 1.17
CA SER A 108 -10.19 -5.66 1.51
C SER A 108 -10.09 -6.57 2.74
N ARG A 109 -10.89 -6.31 3.78
CA ARG A 109 -10.91 -7.14 4.99
C ARG A 109 -11.43 -8.55 4.70
N LEU A 110 -12.51 -8.70 3.94
CA LEU A 110 -13.03 -10.00 3.56
C LEU A 110 -12.05 -10.75 2.63
N LEU A 111 -11.39 -10.06 1.71
CA LEU A 111 -10.33 -10.65 0.90
C LEU A 111 -9.17 -11.15 1.76
N HIS A 112 -8.80 -10.41 2.81
CA HIS A 112 -7.80 -10.87 3.78
C HIS A 112 -8.23 -12.17 4.47
N GLU A 113 -9.45 -12.22 5.00
CA GLU A 113 -9.98 -13.41 5.68
C GLU A 113 -10.06 -14.62 4.73
N ILE A 114 -10.53 -14.42 3.50
CA ILE A 114 -10.53 -15.46 2.46
C ILE A 114 -9.10 -15.95 2.21
N TYR A 115 -8.17 -15.02 2.13
CA TYR A 115 -6.79 -15.25 1.78
C TYR A 115 -6.01 -16.01 2.86
N VAL A 116 -6.18 -15.65 4.14
CA VAL A 116 -5.55 -16.35 5.26
C VAL A 116 -6.29 -17.63 5.67
N GLY A 117 -7.41 -17.94 5.03
CA GLY A 117 -8.19 -19.14 5.26
C GLY A 117 -9.18 -19.06 6.41
N GLY A 118 -9.57 -17.85 6.82
CA GLY A 118 -10.55 -17.65 7.89
C GLY A 118 -11.95 -18.24 7.61
N PHE A 119 -12.25 -18.55 6.35
CA PHE A 119 -13.52 -19.17 5.92
C PHE A 119 -13.34 -20.56 5.28
N ARG A 120 -12.21 -21.22 5.48
CA ARG A 120 -11.87 -22.48 4.76
C ARG A 120 -12.82 -23.64 5.03
N GLU A 121 -13.42 -23.70 6.21
CA GLU A 121 -14.25 -24.83 6.61
C GLU A 121 -15.53 -24.94 5.74
N ASP A 122 -16.10 -23.80 5.33
CA ASP A 122 -17.40 -23.79 4.66
C ASP A 122 -17.35 -23.45 3.16
N SER A 123 -16.25 -22.87 2.64
CA SER A 123 -16.17 -22.30 1.28
C SER A 123 -17.27 -21.27 0.97
N TYR A 124 -17.98 -20.79 1.99
CA TYR A 124 -19.07 -19.82 1.89
C TYR A 124 -18.88 -18.67 2.90
N LEU A 125 -19.27 -17.47 2.51
CA LEU A 125 -19.36 -16.35 3.44
C LEU A 125 -20.53 -16.56 4.42
N PRO A 126 -20.41 -16.06 5.66
CA PRO A 126 -21.54 -15.94 6.57
C PRO A 126 -22.69 -15.14 5.95
N SER A 127 -23.90 -15.23 6.53
CA SER A 127 -25.05 -14.44 6.09
C SER A 127 -24.75 -12.94 6.16
N TYR A 128 -25.48 -12.14 5.42
CA TYR A 128 -25.29 -10.68 5.39
C TYR A 128 -25.54 -10.06 6.77
N GLU A 129 -26.47 -10.62 7.54
CA GLU A 129 -26.77 -10.19 8.90
C GLU A 129 -25.57 -10.47 9.83
N LYS A 130 -25.03 -11.70 9.79
CA LYS A 130 -23.84 -12.06 10.58
C LYS A 130 -22.61 -11.19 10.22
N LEU A 131 -22.38 -10.96 8.94
CA LEU A 131 -21.29 -10.06 8.49
C LEU A 131 -21.54 -8.62 8.95
N SER A 132 -22.80 -8.16 8.92
CA SER A 132 -23.20 -6.84 9.40
C SER A 132 -22.88 -6.66 10.90
N GLU A 133 -23.23 -7.64 11.72
CA GLU A 133 -22.93 -7.67 13.15
C GLU A 133 -21.42 -7.76 13.41
N GLN A 134 -20.73 -8.71 12.75
CA GLN A 134 -19.30 -8.96 12.93
C GLN A 134 -18.44 -7.74 12.63
N PHE A 135 -18.80 -6.96 11.61
CA PHE A 135 -18.01 -5.82 11.15
C PHE A 135 -18.59 -4.46 11.55
N GLY A 136 -19.72 -4.42 12.25
CA GLY A 136 -20.34 -3.18 12.71
C GLY A 136 -20.78 -2.27 11.56
N VAL A 137 -21.26 -2.84 10.45
CA VAL A 137 -21.68 -2.11 9.25
C VAL A 137 -23.12 -2.44 8.88
N SER A 138 -23.77 -1.62 8.07
CA SER A 138 -25.15 -1.95 7.61
C SER A 138 -25.17 -3.13 6.64
N VAL A 139 -26.27 -3.88 6.65
CA VAL A 139 -26.53 -4.98 5.68
C VAL A 139 -26.41 -4.49 4.24
N SER A 140 -26.82 -3.23 3.96
CA SER A 140 -26.67 -2.63 2.64
C SER A 140 -25.21 -2.46 2.23
N THR A 141 -24.33 -2.13 3.18
CA THR A 141 -22.87 -2.07 2.98
C THR A 141 -22.32 -3.47 2.68
N VAL A 142 -22.70 -4.49 3.45
CA VAL A 142 -22.32 -5.89 3.19
C VAL A 142 -22.75 -6.33 1.77
N ARG A 143 -23.99 -6.03 1.39
CA ARG A 143 -24.52 -6.37 0.06
C ARG A 143 -23.70 -5.73 -1.07
N ARG A 144 -23.32 -4.45 -0.93
CA ARG A 144 -22.43 -3.78 -1.91
C ARG A 144 -21.05 -4.42 -1.94
N THR A 145 -20.51 -4.76 -0.77
CA THR A 145 -19.21 -5.42 -0.66
C THR A 145 -19.21 -6.77 -1.37
N VAL A 146 -20.20 -7.62 -1.09
CA VAL A 146 -20.33 -8.93 -1.74
C VAL A 146 -20.54 -8.79 -3.25
N LYS A 147 -21.32 -7.80 -3.70
CA LYS A 147 -21.45 -7.49 -5.14
C LYS A 147 -20.08 -7.17 -5.74
N THR A 148 -19.27 -6.39 -5.06
CA THR A 148 -17.92 -6.04 -5.53
C THR A 148 -16.99 -7.25 -5.55
N LEU A 149 -17.04 -8.14 -4.54
CA LEU A 149 -16.27 -9.38 -4.53
C LEU A 149 -16.69 -10.32 -5.68
N ASN A 150 -18.00 -10.41 -5.99
CA ASN A 150 -18.50 -11.16 -7.14
C ASN A 150 -17.99 -10.59 -8.47
N GLN A 151 -17.98 -9.26 -8.61
CA GLN A 151 -17.46 -8.57 -9.80
C GLN A 151 -15.95 -8.72 -9.94
N LEU A 152 -15.24 -8.78 -8.81
CA LEU A 152 -13.79 -9.00 -8.79
C LEU A 152 -13.41 -10.46 -9.10
N GLY A 153 -14.37 -11.40 -9.01
CA GLY A 153 -14.12 -12.83 -9.19
C GLY A 153 -13.63 -13.56 -7.92
N ALA A 154 -13.61 -12.89 -6.77
CA ALA A 154 -13.21 -13.48 -5.50
C ALA A 154 -14.32 -14.29 -4.83
N ALA A 155 -15.57 -14.06 -5.23
CA ALA A 155 -16.75 -14.76 -4.71
C ALA A 155 -17.79 -14.96 -5.80
N GLN A 156 -18.78 -15.83 -5.51
CA GLN A 156 -19.94 -16.07 -6.37
C GLN A 156 -21.19 -16.27 -5.52
N SER A 157 -22.17 -15.39 -5.66
CA SER A 157 -23.48 -15.58 -5.04
C SER A 157 -24.30 -16.62 -5.82
N ILE A 158 -24.80 -17.62 -5.11
CA ILE A 158 -25.59 -18.73 -5.63
C ILE A 158 -26.98 -18.69 -4.98
N ASN A 159 -28.05 -18.57 -5.79
CA ASN A 159 -29.40 -18.50 -5.28
C ASN A 159 -29.72 -19.73 -4.39
N GLY A 160 -30.26 -19.49 -3.21
CA GLY A 160 -30.64 -20.51 -2.25
C GLY A 160 -29.47 -21.18 -1.51
N LYS A 161 -28.20 -20.89 -1.86
CA LYS A 161 -27.02 -21.51 -1.22
C LYS A 161 -26.11 -20.53 -0.49
N GLY A 162 -26.17 -19.24 -0.81
CA GLY A 162 -25.31 -18.23 -0.23
C GLY A 162 -24.19 -17.74 -1.16
N THR A 163 -23.15 -17.17 -0.60
CA THR A 163 -22.00 -16.63 -1.36
C THR A 163 -20.79 -17.54 -1.20
N ARG A 164 -20.48 -18.31 -2.24
CA ARG A 164 -19.27 -19.12 -2.31
C ARG A 164 -18.05 -18.22 -2.49
N ILE A 165 -16.96 -18.56 -1.82
CA ILE A 165 -15.66 -17.90 -1.95
C ILE A 165 -14.67 -18.80 -2.67
N PHE A 166 -13.66 -18.19 -3.28
CA PHE A 166 -12.60 -18.89 -3.98
C PHE A 166 -11.26 -18.62 -3.29
N GLY A 167 -10.56 -19.72 -2.92
CA GLY A 167 -9.25 -19.68 -2.31
C GLY A 167 -8.14 -19.35 -3.32
N ILE A 168 -6.91 -19.29 -2.82
CA ILE A 168 -5.72 -19.07 -3.66
C ILE A 168 -5.56 -20.24 -4.63
N GLY A 169 -5.44 -19.92 -5.92
CA GLY A 169 -5.23 -20.93 -6.96
C GLY A 169 -6.49 -21.66 -7.42
N GLU A 170 -7.65 -21.39 -6.79
CA GLU A 170 -8.91 -21.88 -7.32
C GLU A 170 -9.33 -21.10 -8.57
N PRO A 171 -10.01 -21.74 -9.54
CA PRO A 171 -10.51 -21.07 -10.74
C PRO A 171 -11.57 -20.05 -10.32
N CYS A 172 -11.22 -18.78 -10.33
CA CYS A 172 -12.15 -17.68 -10.17
C CYS A 172 -12.60 -17.15 -11.55
N ARG A 173 -13.69 -16.40 -11.56
CA ARG A 173 -14.09 -15.68 -12.77
C ARG A 173 -13.12 -14.54 -13.07
N VAL A 174 -12.93 -14.26 -14.35
CA VAL A 174 -12.21 -13.04 -14.77
C VAL A 174 -12.92 -11.82 -14.17
N PRO A 175 -12.18 -10.86 -13.59
CA PRO A 175 -12.75 -9.64 -13.06
C PRO A 175 -13.62 -8.90 -14.09
N ASP A 176 -14.78 -8.42 -13.65
CA ASP A 176 -15.67 -7.62 -14.48
C ASP A 176 -15.12 -6.19 -14.65
N LEU A 177 -14.32 -6.00 -15.67
CA LEU A 177 -13.73 -4.69 -16.00
C LEU A 177 -14.74 -3.66 -16.54
N LYS A 178 -16.01 -4.05 -16.77
CA LYS A 178 -17.09 -3.09 -17.05
C LYS A 178 -17.50 -2.34 -15.76
N SER A 179 -17.22 -2.94 -14.60
CA SER A 179 -17.48 -2.29 -13.31
C SER A 179 -16.46 -1.19 -13.03
N PRO A 180 -16.85 0.11 -12.94
CA PRO A 180 -15.94 1.19 -12.62
C PRO A 180 -15.26 1.02 -11.26
N SER A 181 -15.94 0.36 -10.31
CA SER A 181 -15.36 0.10 -8.98
C SER A 181 -14.23 -0.91 -9.04
N VAL A 182 -14.36 -1.97 -9.84
CA VAL A 182 -13.30 -2.98 -10.03
C VAL A 182 -12.12 -2.34 -10.74
N ARG A 183 -12.34 -1.66 -11.87
CA ARG A 183 -11.26 -0.97 -12.62
C ARG A 183 -10.45 -0.03 -11.72
N ARG A 184 -11.14 0.83 -10.97
CA ARG A 184 -10.49 1.80 -10.07
C ARG A 184 -9.66 1.11 -8.99
N ASN A 185 -10.17 0.08 -8.35
CA ASN A 185 -9.43 -0.60 -7.29
C ASN A 185 -8.26 -1.43 -7.84
N LEU A 186 -8.36 -1.96 -9.06
CA LEU A 186 -7.22 -2.57 -9.74
C LEU A 186 -6.16 -1.53 -10.14
N ALA A 187 -6.57 -0.33 -10.54
CA ALA A 187 -5.65 0.77 -10.76
C ALA A 187 -4.93 1.18 -9.46
N TYR A 188 -5.65 1.26 -8.34
CA TYR A 188 -5.02 1.52 -7.04
C TYR A 188 -4.09 0.39 -6.59
N PHE A 189 -4.45 -0.86 -6.85
CA PHE A 189 -3.55 -1.99 -6.65
C PHE A 189 -2.23 -1.80 -7.39
N PHE A 190 -2.29 -1.44 -8.68
CA PHE A 190 -1.11 -1.21 -9.50
C PHE A 190 -0.28 -0.02 -8.99
N GLN A 191 -0.91 1.10 -8.67
CA GLN A 191 -0.24 2.28 -8.12
C GLN A 191 0.39 2.00 -6.75
N ALA A 192 -0.26 1.19 -5.92
CA ALA A 192 0.29 0.74 -4.64
C ALA A 192 1.53 -0.15 -4.85
N PHE A 193 1.54 -0.95 -5.92
CA PHE A 193 2.69 -1.77 -6.28
C PHE A 193 3.89 -0.91 -6.68
N GLU A 194 3.67 0.10 -7.48
CA GLU A 194 4.72 1.06 -7.85
C GLU A 194 5.26 1.80 -6.61
N LEU A 195 4.35 2.26 -5.72
CA LEU A 195 4.76 2.91 -4.47
C LEU A 195 5.58 1.97 -3.58
N LEU A 196 5.21 0.69 -3.51
CA LEU A 196 5.98 -0.33 -2.82
C LEU A 196 7.36 -0.51 -3.46
N ALA A 197 7.44 -0.59 -4.79
CA ALA A 197 8.70 -0.78 -5.51
C ALA A 197 9.73 0.34 -5.20
N TYR A 198 9.26 1.56 -4.98
CA TYR A 198 10.12 2.68 -4.62
C TYR A 198 10.47 2.76 -3.13
N SER A 199 9.67 2.19 -2.25
CA SER A 199 9.80 2.39 -0.80
C SER A 199 10.23 1.14 -0.02
N CYS A 200 10.04 -0.07 -0.57
CA CYS A 200 10.20 -1.32 0.17
C CYS A 200 11.62 -1.52 0.72
N GLU A 201 12.64 -1.07 0.00
CA GLU A 201 14.04 -1.18 0.41
C GLU A 201 14.29 -0.45 1.74
N ALA A 202 13.97 0.84 1.78
CA ALA A 202 14.18 1.67 2.95
C ALA A 202 13.31 1.23 4.14
N VAL A 203 12.05 0.87 3.87
CA VAL A 203 11.12 0.47 4.92
C VAL A 203 11.44 -0.92 5.47
N MET A 204 11.83 -1.87 4.64
CA MET A 204 12.22 -3.21 5.11
C MET A 204 13.48 -3.14 5.97
N ARG A 205 14.49 -2.36 5.56
CA ARG A 205 15.71 -2.12 6.33
C ARG A 205 15.39 -1.55 7.70
N ASP A 206 14.69 -0.41 7.75
CA ASP A 206 14.30 0.23 9.02
C ASP A 206 13.45 -0.69 9.90
N THR A 207 12.57 -1.48 9.30
CA THR A 207 11.72 -2.42 10.05
C THR A 207 12.53 -3.56 10.64
N LEU A 208 13.44 -4.17 9.87
CA LEU A 208 14.30 -5.25 10.36
C LEU A 208 15.24 -4.74 11.46
N ASP A 209 15.78 -3.53 11.33
CA ASP A 209 16.66 -2.94 12.34
C ASP A 209 15.91 -2.62 13.64
N ALA A 210 14.64 -2.22 13.54
CA ALA A 210 13.82 -1.84 14.70
C ALA A 210 13.06 -2.99 15.36
N ALA A 211 12.77 -4.07 14.61
CA ALA A 211 11.93 -5.16 15.10
C ALA A 211 12.62 -5.97 16.19
N ALA A 212 11.85 -6.34 17.22
CA ALA A 212 12.33 -7.20 18.29
C ALA A 212 12.72 -8.60 17.75
N PRO A 213 13.71 -9.27 18.37
CA PRO A 213 14.15 -10.61 17.94
C PRO A 213 13.02 -11.65 17.87
N GLY A 214 12.01 -11.53 18.74
CA GLY A 214 10.83 -12.39 18.73
C GLY A 214 10.00 -12.24 17.47
N GLU A 215 9.82 -11.01 16.98
CA GLU A 215 9.05 -10.73 15.77
C GLU A 215 9.77 -11.22 14.51
N LYS A 216 11.08 -11.08 14.45
CA LYS A 216 11.89 -11.63 13.36
C LYS A 216 11.81 -13.17 13.32
N ARG A 217 11.87 -13.82 14.49
CA ARG A 217 11.70 -15.30 14.60
C ARG A 217 10.31 -15.73 14.15
N LYS A 218 9.26 -14.96 14.49
CA LYS A 218 7.90 -15.25 14.04
C LYS A 218 7.78 -15.17 12.53
N LEU A 219 8.30 -14.10 11.90
CA LEU A 219 8.35 -14.00 10.43
C LEU A 219 9.11 -15.19 9.83
N LEU A 220 10.28 -15.52 10.36
CA LEU A 220 11.09 -16.65 9.90
C LEU A 220 10.29 -17.97 9.96
N SER A 221 9.62 -18.26 11.07
CA SER A 221 8.79 -19.46 11.23
C SER A 221 7.65 -19.52 10.20
N GLN A 222 6.96 -18.41 9.96
CA GLN A 222 5.88 -18.32 8.96
C GLN A 222 6.38 -18.59 7.54
N LEU A 223 7.55 -18.05 7.18
CA LEU A 223 8.15 -18.28 5.86
C LEU A 223 8.64 -19.72 5.70
N GLN A 224 9.13 -20.36 6.77
CA GLN A 224 9.54 -21.77 6.76
C GLN A 224 8.33 -22.69 6.60
N GLU A 225 7.28 -22.47 7.36
CA GLU A 225 6.02 -23.20 7.24
C GLU A 225 5.44 -23.08 5.82
N ALA A 226 5.53 -21.91 5.20
CA ALA A 226 5.09 -21.72 3.83
C ALA A 226 5.89 -22.55 2.82
N ILE A 227 7.20 -22.76 3.04
CA ILE A 227 8.02 -23.65 2.21
C ILE A 227 7.62 -25.11 2.43
N GLU A 228 7.45 -25.53 3.68
CA GLU A 228 7.12 -26.91 4.06
C GLU A 228 5.74 -27.34 3.55
N THR A 229 4.76 -26.43 3.63
CA THR A 229 3.40 -26.68 3.15
C THR A 229 3.22 -26.46 1.65
N GLY A 230 4.25 -25.95 0.95
CA GLY A 230 4.17 -25.56 -0.45
C GLY A 230 3.35 -24.29 -0.71
N ASN A 231 2.89 -23.59 0.35
CA ASN A 231 2.05 -22.40 0.24
C ASN A 231 2.87 -21.11 0.26
N THR A 232 3.84 -20.98 -0.66
CA THR A 232 4.74 -19.83 -0.72
C THR A 232 4.07 -18.56 -1.28
N ASP A 233 2.87 -18.66 -1.79
CA ASP A 233 2.16 -17.58 -2.44
C ASP A 233 1.87 -16.37 -1.53
N LEU A 234 1.81 -16.62 -0.24
CA LEU A 234 1.52 -15.62 0.80
C LEU A 234 2.76 -14.89 1.32
N THR A 235 3.95 -15.35 1.00
CA THR A 235 5.17 -14.91 1.69
C THR A 235 5.53 -13.44 1.44
N LEU A 236 5.29 -12.93 0.23
CA LEU A 236 5.44 -11.50 -0.04
C LEU A 236 4.47 -10.66 0.84
N TRP A 237 3.26 -11.15 1.04
CA TRP A 237 2.23 -10.50 1.86
C TRP A 237 2.54 -10.57 3.34
N GLN A 238 3.15 -11.66 3.80
CA GLN A 238 3.67 -11.78 5.17
C GLN A 238 4.77 -10.74 5.43
N CYS A 239 5.66 -10.52 4.45
CA CYS A 239 6.67 -9.46 4.53
C CYS A 239 6.03 -8.05 4.55
N LEU A 240 4.98 -7.81 3.73
CA LEU A 240 4.23 -6.55 3.76
C LEU A 240 3.54 -6.33 5.10
N LEU A 241 2.90 -7.35 5.66
CA LEU A 241 2.28 -7.27 6.98
C LEU A 241 3.31 -7.06 8.08
N PHE A 242 4.48 -7.67 7.97
CA PHE A 242 5.58 -7.45 8.90
C PHE A 242 6.00 -5.97 8.90
N MET A 243 6.24 -5.37 7.73
CA MET A 243 6.53 -3.95 7.62
C MET A 243 5.39 -3.06 8.14
N ALA A 244 4.14 -3.40 7.81
CA ALA A 244 2.96 -2.66 8.24
C ALA A 244 2.72 -2.68 9.77
N ASN A 245 3.22 -3.71 10.46
CA ASN A 245 3.02 -3.84 11.90
C ASN A 245 4.23 -3.41 12.72
N HIS A 246 5.45 -3.58 12.20
CA HIS A 246 6.68 -3.44 12.98
C HIS A 246 7.59 -2.28 12.55
N SER A 247 7.26 -1.51 11.49
CA SER A 247 7.99 -0.28 11.17
C SER A 247 7.98 0.67 12.35
N ARG A 248 9.10 1.34 12.59
CA ARG A 248 9.29 2.25 13.72
C ARG A 248 8.27 3.38 13.72
N LEU A 249 8.05 4.00 12.58
CA LEU A 249 7.20 5.17 12.44
C LEU A 249 5.74 4.79 12.23
N HIS A 250 4.84 5.33 13.06
CA HIS A 250 3.40 5.11 12.96
C HIS A 250 2.85 5.49 11.57
N GLY A 251 3.30 6.61 10.99
CA GLY A 251 2.90 7.03 9.64
C GLY A 251 3.24 5.98 8.58
N VAL A 252 4.44 5.37 8.66
CA VAL A 252 4.86 4.30 7.75
C VAL A 252 3.99 3.06 7.94
N ARG A 253 3.70 2.66 9.18
CA ARG A 253 2.76 1.55 9.46
C ARG A 253 1.39 1.80 8.85
N THR A 254 0.86 3.02 8.97
CA THR A 254 -0.43 3.41 8.38
C THR A 254 -0.41 3.32 6.85
N VAL A 255 0.65 3.83 6.21
CA VAL A 255 0.82 3.75 4.76
C VAL A 255 0.89 2.29 4.31
N TYR A 256 1.70 1.47 4.95
CA TYR A 256 1.87 0.06 4.57
C TYR A 256 0.63 -0.81 4.84
N LYS A 257 -0.17 -0.50 5.87
CA LYS A 257 -1.50 -1.13 6.06
C LYS A 257 -2.44 -0.83 4.91
N ASN A 258 -2.43 0.41 4.41
CA ASN A 258 -3.24 0.79 3.26
C ASN A 258 -2.73 0.14 1.96
N ILE A 259 -1.41 0.13 1.73
CA ILE A 259 -0.79 -0.59 0.60
C ILE A 259 -1.20 -2.06 0.64
N TYR A 260 -1.09 -2.72 1.79
CA TYR A 260 -1.52 -4.11 1.96
C TYR A 260 -2.99 -4.30 1.59
N GLY A 261 -3.88 -3.43 2.09
CA GLY A 261 -5.31 -3.48 1.76
C GLY A 261 -5.59 -3.34 0.26
N LEU A 262 -4.81 -2.50 -0.45
CA LEU A 262 -4.92 -2.35 -1.91
C LEU A 262 -4.37 -3.57 -2.65
N PHE A 263 -3.32 -4.20 -2.14
CA PHE A 263 -2.76 -5.42 -2.72
C PHE A 263 -3.77 -6.57 -2.78
N LEU A 264 -4.67 -6.65 -1.81
CA LEU A 264 -5.70 -7.68 -1.76
C LEU A 264 -6.63 -7.67 -2.98
N TRP A 265 -6.78 -6.52 -3.66
CA TRP A 265 -7.55 -6.42 -4.91
C TRP A 265 -6.90 -7.12 -6.10
N GLY A 266 -5.58 -7.27 -6.09
CA GLY A 266 -4.85 -8.06 -7.09
C GLY A 266 -4.92 -9.57 -6.89
N TYR A 267 -5.46 -10.03 -5.78
CA TYR A 267 -5.53 -11.44 -5.41
C TYR A 267 -6.25 -12.35 -6.42
N PRO A 268 -7.47 -12.01 -6.88
CA PRO A 268 -8.18 -12.86 -7.85
C PRO A 268 -7.49 -12.92 -9.22
N LEU A 269 -6.62 -11.96 -9.53
CA LEU A 269 -5.85 -11.95 -10.79
C LEU A 269 -4.86 -13.11 -10.85
N LYS A 270 -4.46 -13.64 -9.70
CA LYS A 270 -3.46 -14.70 -9.63
C LYS A 270 -3.93 -16.01 -10.26
N ALA A 271 -5.18 -16.40 -10.05
CA ALA A 271 -5.74 -17.60 -10.67
C ALA A 271 -5.71 -17.53 -12.20
N SER A 272 -5.83 -16.33 -12.75
CA SER A 272 -5.70 -16.09 -14.20
C SER A 272 -4.25 -16.06 -14.69
N LEU A 273 -3.29 -15.76 -13.81
CA LEU A 273 -1.86 -15.76 -14.12
C LEU A 273 -1.25 -17.17 -14.13
N VAL A 274 -1.79 -18.09 -13.35
CA VAL A 274 -1.31 -19.49 -13.29
C VAL A 274 -1.45 -20.20 -14.64
N ASN A 275 -2.41 -19.78 -15.47
CA ASN A 275 -2.62 -20.28 -16.82
C ASN A 275 -1.86 -19.47 -17.91
N GLY A 276 -0.98 -18.56 -17.52
CA GLY A 276 -0.15 -17.76 -18.43
C GLY A 276 1.09 -18.54 -18.91
N PRO A 277 1.68 -18.10 -20.05
CA PRO A 277 2.75 -18.83 -20.73
C PRO A 277 4.11 -18.84 -20.01
N GLU A 278 4.28 -18.14 -18.90
CA GLU A 278 5.55 -18.13 -18.17
C GLU A 278 5.38 -18.54 -16.70
N PRO A 279 6.20 -19.50 -16.22
CA PRO A 279 6.31 -19.74 -14.79
C PRO A 279 6.90 -18.47 -14.16
N ILE A 280 6.13 -17.86 -13.25
CA ILE A 280 6.60 -16.70 -12.50
C ILE A 280 7.82 -17.17 -11.70
N PRO A 281 9.06 -16.70 -11.99
CA PRO A 281 10.23 -17.08 -11.22
C PRO A 281 10.01 -16.55 -9.80
N SER A 282 9.68 -17.22 -9.17
CA SER A 282 9.55 -18.00 -7.98
C SER A 282 9.50 -17.14 -6.76
N ILE A 283 8.28 -16.90 -6.34
CA ILE A 283 7.98 -16.60 -4.92
C ILE A 283 8.72 -17.61 -4.03
N LEU A 284 8.82 -18.87 -4.43
CA LEU A 284 9.59 -19.88 -3.72
C LEU A 284 11.08 -19.49 -3.60
N HIS A 285 11.70 -18.97 -4.66
CA HIS A 285 13.09 -18.50 -4.60
C HIS A 285 13.24 -17.33 -3.64
N PHE A 286 12.36 -16.33 -3.75
CA PHE A 286 12.29 -15.21 -2.82
C PHE A 286 12.15 -15.69 -1.37
N THR A 287 11.22 -16.63 -1.11
CA THR A 287 10.95 -17.15 0.22
C THR A 287 12.18 -17.86 0.79
N LYS A 288 12.81 -18.73 0.01
CA LYS A 288 14.05 -19.45 0.41
C LYS A 288 15.20 -18.48 0.68
N SER A 289 15.37 -17.48 -0.18
CA SER A 289 16.40 -16.44 -0.01
C SER A 289 16.16 -15.63 1.27
N THR A 290 14.92 -15.17 1.50
CA THR A 290 14.58 -14.41 2.70
C THR A 290 14.76 -15.24 3.97
N VAL A 291 14.34 -16.50 3.98
CA VAL A 291 14.58 -17.42 5.11
C VAL A 291 16.06 -17.57 5.42
N LYS A 292 16.92 -17.74 4.39
CA LYS A 292 18.37 -17.82 4.56
C LYS A 292 18.91 -16.56 5.22
N HIS A 293 18.62 -15.40 4.65
CA HIS A 293 19.15 -14.12 5.15
C HIS A 293 18.61 -13.75 6.55
N LEU A 294 17.36 -14.09 6.87
CA LEU A 294 16.82 -13.91 8.22
C LEU A 294 17.54 -14.78 9.26
N ARG A 295 17.91 -16.03 8.92
CA ARG A 295 18.70 -16.91 9.81
C ARG A 295 20.10 -16.38 10.05
N GLU A 296 20.71 -15.78 9.03
CA GLU A 296 22.04 -15.21 9.07
C GLU A 296 22.08 -13.80 9.66
N ASN A 297 20.91 -13.23 10.04
CA ASN A 297 20.72 -11.82 10.43
C ASN A 297 21.25 -10.83 9.37
N ASP A 298 21.19 -11.22 8.10
CA ASP A 298 21.59 -10.41 6.97
C ASP A 298 20.42 -9.54 6.49
N THR A 299 20.35 -8.33 7.05
CA THR A 299 19.32 -7.33 6.69
C THR A 299 19.41 -6.97 5.21
N GLU A 300 20.61 -6.74 4.66
CA GLU A 300 20.75 -6.32 3.26
C GLU A 300 20.36 -7.43 2.29
N GLY A 301 20.66 -8.68 2.61
CA GLY A 301 20.21 -9.83 1.83
C GLY A 301 18.68 -9.94 1.78
N CYS A 302 18.00 -9.73 2.92
CA CYS A 302 16.53 -9.68 2.98
C CYS A 302 15.96 -8.54 2.12
N VAL A 303 16.55 -7.35 2.22
CA VAL A 303 16.15 -6.15 1.48
C VAL A 303 16.30 -6.37 -0.03
N ASN A 304 17.43 -6.90 -0.47
CA ASN A 304 17.69 -7.18 -1.88
C ASN A 304 16.75 -8.25 -2.45
N ALA A 305 16.45 -9.30 -1.68
CA ALA A 305 15.48 -10.33 -2.07
C ALA A 305 14.08 -9.72 -2.27
N LEU A 306 13.63 -8.87 -1.33
CA LEU A 306 12.35 -8.19 -1.43
C LEU A 306 12.30 -7.23 -2.64
N LYS A 307 13.32 -6.38 -2.80
CA LYS A 307 13.42 -5.45 -3.93
C LYS A 307 13.30 -6.16 -5.27
N THR A 308 14.03 -7.27 -5.42
CA THR A 308 14.06 -8.05 -6.65
C THR A 308 12.67 -8.62 -6.97
N VAL A 309 12.02 -9.28 -6.01
CA VAL A 309 10.70 -9.88 -6.25
C VAL A 309 9.63 -8.82 -6.49
N VAL A 310 9.69 -7.69 -5.80
CA VAL A 310 8.75 -6.57 -6.00
C VAL A 310 8.89 -6.00 -7.41
N ALA A 311 10.12 -5.74 -7.88
CA ALA A 311 10.35 -5.22 -9.23
C ALA A 311 9.85 -6.18 -10.32
N GLN A 312 10.12 -7.47 -10.19
CA GLN A 312 9.64 -8.49 -11.12
C GLN A 312 8.12 -8.58 -11.15
N ARG A 313 7.49 -8.56 -9.97
CA ARG A 313 6.02 -8.65 -9.85
C ARG A 313 5.32 -7.40 -10.34
N PHE A 314 5.90 -6.23 -10.15
CA PHE A 314 5.39 -4.98 -10.68
C PHE A 314 5.27 -5.03 -12.20
N SER A 315 6.34 -5.41 -12.89
CA SER A 315 6.35 -5.56 -14.36
C SER A 315 5.33 -6.60 -14.84
N THR A 316 5.22 -7.73 -14.12
CA THR A 316 4.24 -8.78 -14.45
C THR A 316 2.81 -8.29 -14.27
N ALA A 317 2.53 -7.55 -13.18
CA ALA A 317 1.19 -7.02 -12.89
C ALA A 317 0.74 -6.00 -13.95
N GLU A 318 1.64 -5.11 -14.38
CA GLU A 318 1.36 -4.15 -15.46
C GLU A 318 0.96 -4.88 -16.74
N GLY A 319 1.81 -5.76 -17.23
CA GLY A 319 1.55 -6.51 -18.47
C GLY A 319 0.26 -7.33 -18.39
N TYR A 320 -0.08 -7.86 -17.21
CA TYR A 320 -1.33 -8.59 -17.02
C TYR A 320 -2.56 -7.67 -17.11
N LEU A 321 -2.57 -6.56 -16.38
CA LEU A 321 -3.68 -5.61 -16.38
C LEU A 321 -3.97 -5.04 -17.76
N LEU A 322 -2.91 -4.74 -18.53
CA LEU A 322 -3.03 -4.29 -19.91
C LEU A 322 -3.63 -5.39 -20.80
N ARG A 323 -3.22 -6.66 -20.65
CA ARG A 323 -3.83 -7.78 -21.39
C ARG A 323 -5.29 -8.02 -21.01
N CYS A 324 -5.68 -7.72 -19.78
CA CYS A 324 -7.08 -7.76 -19.37
C CYS A 324 -7.93 -6.63 -19.96
N GLY A 325 -7.32 -5.65 -20.64
CA GLY A 325 -8.01 -4.57 -21.34
C GLY A 325 -8.08 -3.24 -20.58
N LEU A 326 -7.34 -3.09 -19.46
CA LEU A 326 -7.11 -1.76 -18.90
C LEU A 326 -6.17 -0.98 -19.82
N GLN A 327 -6.46 0.31 -19.98
CA GLN A 327 -5.58 1.19 -20.73
C GLN A 327 -4.49 1.78 -19.82
N PRO A 328 -3.29 2.14 -20.34
CA PRO A 328 -2.24 2.74 -19.53
C PRO A 328 -2.70 3.96 -18.73
N GLU A 329 -3.58 4.78 -19.32
CA GLU A 329 -4.14 5.97 -18.70
C GLU A 329 -5.05 5.61 -17.51
N GLU A 330 -5.69 4.47 -17.55
CA GLU A 330 -6.58 3.99 -16.48
C GLU A 330 -5.81 3.46 -15.26
N LEU A 331 -4.64 2.91 -15.49
CA LEU A 331 -3.74 2.48 -14.40
C LEU A 331 -3.26 3.67 -13.56
N ARG A 332 -3.34 4.87 -14.12
CA ARG A 332 -2.96 6.14 -13.50
C ARG A 332 -4.16 6.97 -13.05
N LEU A 333 -5.31 6.33 -12.78
CA LEU A 333 -6.49 7.03 -12.27
C LEU A 333 -6.14 7.80 -11.02
N THR A 334 -6.26 9.14 -11.11
CA THR A 334 -6.12 10.01 -9.96
C THR A 334 -7.09 9.55 -8.88
N PRO A 335 -6.64 9.22 -7.65
CA PRO A 335 -7.55 9.18 -6.51
C PRO A 335 -8.27 10.52 -6.54
N SER A 336 -9.59 10.56 -6.35
CA SER A 336 -10.46 11.76 -6.48
C SER A 336 -10.01 12.95 -5.65
N ILE A 337 -8.78 13.34 -5.77
CA ILE A 337 -8.23 14.59 -5.37
C ILE A 337 -8.38 15.49 -6.59
N ARG A 338 -9.58 15.96 -6.78
CA ARG A 338 -9.74 17.25 -7.43
C ARG A 338 -9.25 18.28 -6.44
N LEU A 339 -7.96 18.29 -6.27
CA LEU A 339 -7.29 19.36 -5.61
C LEU A 339 -7.41 20.56 -6.52
N LEU A 340 -8.23 21.54 -6.11
CA LEU A 340 -7.93 22.97 -6.24
C LEU A 340 -7.29 23.44 -7.57
N ILE A 341 -7.15 22.59 -8.54
CA ILE A 341 -7.01 22.94 -9.93
C ILE A 341 -8.42 22.81 -10.48
N THR A 342 -9.26 23.76 -10.08
CA THR A 342 -10.36 24.14 -10.93
C THR A 342 -9.72 24.53 -12.26
N ASP A 343 -9.95 23.71 -13.29
CA ASP A 343 -9.84 24.19 -14.64
C ASP A 343 -10.80 25.37 -14.75
N GLU A 344 -10.28 26.57 -14.51
CA GLU A 344 -11.00 27.81 -14.83
C GLU A 344 -11.05 28.05 -16.34
N ASN A 345 -10.95 27.00 -17.15
CA ASN A 345 -11.07 27.05 -18.59
C ASN A 345 -11.87 25.87 -19.14
N THR A 346 -13.15 25.83 -18.82
CA THR A 346 -14.22 25.27 -19.66
C THR A 346 -15.51 26.01 -19.42
#